data_b2369c46bde910303e4571cb50bcf958
#
_entry.id   b2369c46bde910303e4571cb50bcf958
#
_cell.length_a   1.000
_cell.length_b   1.000
_cell.length_c   1.000
_cell.angle_alpha   90.00
_cell.angle_beta   90.00
_cell.angle_gamma   90.00
#
_symmetry.space_group_name_H-M   'P 1'
#
loop_
_entity.id
_entity.type
_entity.pdbx_description
1 polymer ?
#
loop_
_entity_poly.entity_id
_entity_poly.type
_entity_poly.pdbx_seq_one_letter_code
_entity_poly.pdbx_strand_id
1 'polypeptide(L)'
;MKIFDTKRRCKTFITSGLLVLAGVAFVSAAPEPAPDPNHSRLSAVYSIRFAGIKLGEFEVWSNINNESYSLRGKGKLKFITGRLFEIKGGTTSAGAVTENGPKPASFAFNFKTKKRRGELAMMFENDSVAYVMAKPPFSNSSKIIPVTEAHVKGVLDPLSAIFFTAKTSNRNEDGSVCPGRIPVFDGKQRFDLVLTHKKTIQVKKKRRKKGYKGPAVVCRIKYVPIAGYKPDNSGVQFMATTEDIEVWLIEVPKSGMFVPYHVTVPTPYGTASATSTAFQVEIPGHEKFAVVR
;
A
#
# COMPACT_ATOMS: atom_id res chain seq x y z
N MET A 1 -2.16 52.41 0.49
CA MET A 1 -1.58 53.74 0.83
C MET A 1 -0.41 53.53 1.77
N LYS A 2 0.77 54.06 1.38
CA LYS A 2 2.13 54.06 2.00
C LYS A 2 2.87 52.72 1.99
N ILE A 3 3.71 52.42 1.10
CA ILE A 3 5.06 52.74 0.63
C ILE A 3 5.98 53.26 1.75
N PHE A 4 6.96 52.42 2.13
CA PHE A 4 8.23 52.91 2.65
C PHE A 4 9.39 52.14 1.99
N ASP A 5 10.04 52.86 1.10
CA ASP A 5 11.34 52.62 0.49
C ASP A 5 12.42 53.16 1.46
N THR A 6 13.47 52.39 1.70
CA THR A 6 14.71 52.97 2.24
C THR A 6 15.92 52.22 1.73
N LYS A 7 16.50 52.75 0.65
CA LYS A 7 17.91 52.56 0.24
C LYS A 7 18.80 53.12 1.35
N ARG A 8 19.81 52.39 1.81
CA ARG A 8 21.10 52.93 2.25
C ARG A 8 22.27 52.15 1.75
N ARG A 9 23.10 52.84 0.99
CA ARG A 9 24.48 52.53 0.58
C ARG A 9 25.40 52.70 1.79
N CYS A 10 26.47 51.94 1.83
CA CYS A 10 27.89 52.25 2.07
C CYS A 10 28.59 51.07 2.73
N LYS A 11 29.72 50.66 2.45
CA LYS A 11 31.04 51.01 1.91
C LYS A 11 31.93 49.76 2.00
N THR A 12 32.74 49.61 1.02
CA THR A 12 33.93 48.77 0.87
C THR A 12 34.81 48.73 2.12
N PHE A 13 35.24 47.54 2.55
CA PHE A 13 36.58 47.31 3.17
C PHE A 13 37.21 46.05 2.62
N ILE A 14 38.48 46.22 2.33
CA ILE A 14 39.40 45.35 1.62
C ILE A 14 40.11 44.43 2.63
N THR A 15 40.46 43.24 2.14
CA THR A 15 41.56 42.34 2.56
C THR A 15 41.44 41.53 3.82
N SER A 16 41.40 40.22 3.67
CA SER A 16 42.49 39.32 4.08
C SER A 16 42.13 37.90 3.65
N GLY A 17 43.00 37.28 2.91
CA GLY A 17 42.89 35.90 2.45
C GLY A 17 42.90 34.93 3.63
N LEU A 18 41.99 34.01 3.62
CA LEU A 18 42.08 32.75 4.35
C LEU A 18 41.73 31.62 3.39
N LEU A 19 42.72 30.86 3.02
CA LEU A 19 42.57 29.59 2.32
C LEU A 19 41.75 28.65 3.22
N VAL A 20 40.45 28.50 2.93
CA VAL A 20 39.64 27.43 3.50
C VAL A 20 39.83 26.23 2.59
N LEU A 21 40.64 25.29 2.98
CA LEU A 21 40.66 23.93 2.47
C LEU A 21 39.26 23.36 2.69
N ALA A 22 38.45 23.29 1.59
CA ALA A 22 37.21 22.57 1.58
C ALA A 22 37.50 21.06 1.74
N GLY A 23 37.50 20.59 2.97
CA GLY A 23 37.46 19.17 3.26
C GLY A 23 36.13 18.61 2.73
N VAL A 24 36.21 17.86 1.63
CA VAL A 24 35.09 17.05 1.16
C VAL A 24 34.86 15.97 2.20
N ALA A 25 33.94 16.23 3.13
CA ALA A 25 33.46 15.20 4.05
C ALA A 25 32.70 14.18 3.18
N PHE A 26 33.32 13.05 2.93
CA PHE A 26 32.62 11.85 2.50
C PHE A 26 31.60 11.51 3.58
N VAL A 27 30.33 11.82 3.35
CA VAL A 27 29.24 11.25 4.15
C VAL A 27 29.24 9.77 3.81
N SER A 28 29.96 9.00 4.63
CA SER A 28 29.89 7.55 4.61
C SER A 28 28.45 7.21 4.95
N ALA A 29 27.72 6.63 4.01
CA ALA A 29 26.41 6.06 4.30
C ALA A 29 26.60 5.11 5.48
N ALA A 30 25.92 5.38 6.58
CA ALA A 30 25.94 4.47 7.72
C ALA A 30 25.55 3.07 7.23
N PRO A 31 26.26 2.02 7.62
CA PRO A 31 25.90 0.66 7.25
C PRO A 31 24.45 0.41 7.69
N GLU A 32 23.68 -0.17 6.79
CA GLU A 32 22.30 -0.59 7.10
C GLU A 32 22.35 -1.45 8.37
N PRO A 33 21.57 -1.12 9.42
CA PRO A 33 21.66 -1.84 10.68
C PRO A 33 21.44 -3.34 10.44
N ALA A 34 22.26 -4.16 11.08
CA ALA A 34 22.18 -5.61 11.01
C ALA A 34 20.74 -6.07 11.25
N PRO A 35 20.28 -7.12 10.54
CA PRO A 35 18.90 -7.59 10.69
C PRO A 35 18.62 -7.98 12.14
N ASP A 36 17.66 -7.31 12.76
CA ASP A 36 17.17 -7.67 14.09
C ASP A 36 16.53 -9.07 13.99
N PRO A 37 17.01 -10.06 14.77
CA PRO A 37 16.53 -11.43 14.72
C PRO A 37 15.04 -11.58 15.12
N ASN A 38 14.42 -10.56 15.71
CA ASN A 38 13.03 -10.57 16.13
C ASN A 38 12.05 -10.03 15.07
N HIS A 39 12.53 -9.64 13.89
CA HIS A 39 11.71 -9.06 12.84
C HIS A 39 11.39 -10.05 11.72
N SER A 40 10.10 -10.20 11.45
CA SER A 40 9.63 -10.83 10.22
C SER A 40 9.71 -9.83 9.07
N ARG A 41 10.33 -10.23 7.96
CA ARG A 41 10.49 -9.40 6.76
C ARG A 41 9.83 -10.06 5.57
N LEU A 42 9.16 -9.25 4.77
CA LEU A 42 8.69 -9.67 3.47
C LEU A 42 9.11 -8.66 2.42
N SER A 43 9.57 -9.15 1.29
CA SER A 43 9.69 -8.38 0.05
C SER A 43 8.98 -9.10 -1.07
N ALA A 44 8.19 -8.37 -1.86
CA ALA A 44 7.45 -8.94 -2.98
C ALA A 44 7.43 -7.99 -4.17
N VAL A 45 7.47 -8.59 -5.38
CA VAL A 45 7.33 -7.87 -6.65
C VAL A 45 6.09 -8.36 -7.35
N TYR A 46 5.14 -7.47 -7.59
CA TYR A 46 3.90 -7.75 -8.29
C TYR A 46 3.94 -7.22 -9.72
N SER A 47 3.65 -8.07 -10.69
CA SER A 47 3.36 -7.65 -12.07
C SER A 47 1.93 -7.16 -12.15
N ILE A 48 1.75 -5.89 -12.49
CA ILE A 48 0.42 -5.26 -12.66
C ILE A 48 0.01 -5.39 -14.12
N ARG A 49 -1.21 -5.89 -14.35
CA ARG A 49 -1.80 -6.06 -15.67
C ARG A 49 -3.19 -5.44 -15.74
N PHE A 50 -3.58 -5.05 -16.93
CA PHE A 50 -4.95 -4.64 -17.26
C PHE A 50 -5.35 -5.28 -18.58
N ALA A 51 -6.51 -5.94 -18.62
CA ALA A 51 -6.97 -6.71 -19.77
C ALA A 51 -5.88 -7.63 -20.37
N GLY A 52 -5.09 -8.28 -19.51
CA GLY A 52 -3.98 -9.15 -19.91
C GLY A 52 -2.67 -8.45 -20.26
N ILE A 53 -2.67 -7.14 -20.51
CA ILE A 53 -1.49 -6.35 -20.88
C ILE A 53 -0.70 -5.97 -19.63
N LYS A 54 0.61 -6.21 -19.60
CA LYS A 54 1.48 -5.77 -18.50
C LYS A 54 1.63 -4.25 -18.54
N LEU A 55 1.24 -3.59 -17.43
CA LEU A 55 1.39 -2.15 -17.26
C LEU A 55 2.69 -1.78 -16.52
N GLY A 56 3.17 -2.65 -15.64
CA GLY A 56 4.35 -2.37 -14.85
C GLY A 56 4.49 -3.28 -13.64
N GLU A 57 5.15 -2.76 -12.62
CA GLU A 57 5.44 -3.51 -11.40
C GLU A 57 5.15 -2.64 -10.17
N PHE A 58 4.80 -3.33 -9.08
CA PHE A 58 4.66 -2.77 -7.75
C PHE A 58 5.48 -3.62 -6.78
N GLU A 59 6.37 -2.98 -6.07
CA GLU A 59 7.25 -3.60 -5.10
C GLU A 59 6.75 -3.29 -3.69
N VAL A 60 6.78 -4.27 -2.79
CA VAL A 60 6.33 -4.14 -1.41
C VAL A 60 7.42 -4.68 -0.48
N TRP A 61 7.63 -3.98 0.61
CA TRP A 61 8.48 -4.41 1.72
C TRP A 61 7.71 -4.26 3.02
N SER A 62 7.90 -5.22 3.91
CA SER A 62 7.43 -5.12 5.29
C SER A 62 8.53 -5.47 6.27
N ASN A 63 8.43 -4.85 7.43
CA ASN A 63 9.19 -5.19 8.61
C ASN A 63 8.21 -5.22 9.78
N ILE A 64 8.06 -6.38 10.41
CA ILE A 64 7.03 -6.63 11.44
C ILE A 64 7.69 -7.35 12.61
N ASN A 65 7.49 -6.85 13.81
CA ASN A 65 7.80 -7.53 15.07
C ASN A 65 6.52 -7.73 15.90
N ASN A 66 6.67 -8.13 17.16
CA ASN A 66 5.52 -8.40 18.03
C ASN A 66 4.76 -7.14 18.45
N GLU A 67 5.37 -5.96 18.35
CA GLU A 67 4.82 -4.69 18.84
C GLU A 67 4.47 -3.71 17.71
N SER A 68 5.22 -3.76 16.61
CA SER A 68 5.11 -2.76 15.55
C SER A 68 5.26 -3.33 14.16
N TYR A 69 4.79 -2.57 13.19
CA TYR A 69 5.00 -2.85 11.78
C TYR A 69 5.37 -1.59 11.00
N SER A 70 6.13 -1.78 9.94
CA SER A 70 6.33 -0.79 8.89
C SER A 70 6.18 -1.44 7.52
N LEU A 71 5.42 -0.80 6.65
CA LEU A 71 5.12 -1.23 5.29
C LEU A 71 5.55 -0.15 4.31
N ARG A 72 6.11 -0.56 3.19
CA ARG A 72 6.49 0.33 2.10
C ARG A 72 6.06 -0.28 0.77
N GLY A 73 5.50 0.54 -0.11
CA GLY A 73 5.20 0.17 -1.48
C GLY A 73 5.78 1.17 -2.48
N LYS A 74 6.19 0.70 -3.65
CA LYS A 74 6.67 1.53 -4.75
C LYS A 74 6.20 0.95 -6.07
N GLY A 75 5.65 1.79 -6.94
CA GLY A 75 5.13 1.34 -8.23
C GLY A 75 5.51 2.25 -9.40
N LYS A 76 5.62 1.61 -10.56
CA LYS A 76 5.78 2.29 -11.84
C LYS A 76 4.90 1.60 -12.86
N LEU A 77 3.90 2.32 -13.38
CA LEU A 77 2.95 1.83 -14.36
C LEU A 77 3.03 2.66 -15.63
N LYS A 78 2.91 2.00 -16.78
CA LYS A 78 2.89 2.61 -18.10
C LYS A 78 1.65 2.17 -18.85
N PHE A 79 0.90 3.11 -19.35
CA PHE A 79 -0.31 2.90 -20.16
C PHE A 79 -0.06 3.40 -21.56
N ILE A 80 -0.53 2.67 -22.56
CA ILE A 80 -0.51 3.07 -23.96
C ILE A 80 -1.97 3.26 -24.41
N THR A 81 -2.45 4.50 -24.36
CA THR A 81 -3.79 4.90 -24.82
C THR A 81 -3.64 5.99 -25.89
N GLY A 82 -3.03 5.63 -27.03
CA GLY A 82 -2.66 6.60 -28.07
C GLY A 82 -1.43 7.47 -27.74
N ARG A 83 -1.16 7.73 -26.46
CA ARG A 83 0.06 8.36 -25.92
C ARG A 83 0.59 7.56 -24.74
N LEU A 84 1.92 7.52 -24.60
CA LEU A 84 2.56 6.90 -23.45
C LEU A 84 2.27 7.73 -22.19
N PHE A 85 1.54 7.14 -21.24
CA PHE A 85 1.27 7.70 -19.93
C PHE A 85 1.99 6.88 -18.86
N GLU A 86 2.81 7.54 -18.06
CA GLU A 86 3.56 6.89 -16.97
C GLU A 86 3.10 7.47 -15.63
N ILE A 87 2.84 6.58 -14.67
CA ILE A 87 2.62 6.89 -13.26
C ILE A 87 3.71 6.24 -12.44
N LYS A 88 4.35 7.01 -11.58
CA LYS A 88 5.23 6.53 -10.51
C LYS A 88 4.61 6.94 -9.19
N GLY A 89 4.74 6.10 -8.18
CA GLY A 89 4.25 6.42 -6.86
C GLY A 89 4.83 5.55 -5.78
N GLY A 90 4.59 5.95 -4.55
CA GLY A 90 4.98 5.24 -3.36
C GLY A 90 3.90 5.33 -2.30
N THR A 91 3.96 4.40 -1.37
CA THR A 91 3.09 4.38 -0.20
C THR A 91 3.86 3.84 1.00
N THR A 92 3.52 4.32 2.17
CA THR A 92 4.05 3.83 3.45
C THR A 92 2.91 3.70 4.44
N SER A 93 3.01 2.75 5.35
CA SER A 93 2.17 2.63 6.51
C SER A 93 3.00 2.12 7.69
N ALA A 94 2.71 2.59 8.88
CA ALA A 94 3.33 2.13 10.11
C ALA A 94 2.33 2.18 11.26
N GLY A 95 2.53 1.29 12.24
CA GLY A 95 1.65 1.22 13.39
C GLY A 95 2.04 0.12 14.36
N ALA A 96 1.14 -0.15 15.31
CA ALA A 96 1.30 -1.21 16.29
C ALA A 96 0.68 -2.53 15.82
N VAL A 97 1.27 -3.65 16.24
CA VAL A 97 0.69 -4.99 16.15
C VAL A 97 0.04 -5.29 17.49
N THR A 98 -1.24 -5.63 17.49
CA THR A 98 -1.99 -6.01 18.70
C THR A 98 -2.61 -7.37 18.53
N GLU A 99 -3.11 -7.96 19.61
CA GLU A 99 -3.86 -9.22 19.57
C GLU A 99 -5.08 -9.15 18.66
N ASN A 100 -5.74 -7.99 18.61
CA ASN A 100 -6.91 -7.73 17.78
C ASN A 100 -6.56 -7.31 16.33
N GLY A 101 -5.28 -7.40 15.95
CA GLY A 101 -4.80 -7.03 14.62
C GLY A 101 -3.98 -5.74 14.60
N PRO A 102 -3.73 -5.19 13.41
CA PRO A 102 -2.93 -3.98 13.24
C PRO A 102 -3.69 -2.73 13.67
N LYS A 103 -2.97 -1.82 14.33
CA LYS A 103 -3.44 -0.46 14.62
C LYS A 103 -2.54 0.53 13.90
N PRO A 104 -2.98 1.11 12.76
CA PRO A 104 -2.21 2.12 12.06
C PRO A 104 -1.93 3.34 12.95
N ALA A 105 -0.73 3.90 12.82
CA ALA A 105 -0.35 5.20 13.39
C ALA A 105 -0.19 6.24 12.29
N SER A 106 0.29 5.83 11.12
CA SER A 106 0.48 6.72 9.98
C SER A 106 0.33 5.99 8.65
N PHE A 107 -0.16 6.71 7.65
CA PHE A 107 -0.20 6.28 6.26
C PHE A 107 0.17 7.45 5.35
N ALA A 108 0.95 7.19 4.31
CA ALA A 108 1.20 8.15 3.25
C ALA A 108 1.18 7.49 1.88
N PHE A 109 0.71 8.25 0.91
CA PHE A 109 0.67 7.86 -0.50
C PHE A 109 1.06 9.05 -1.36
N ASN A 110 1.87 8.82 -2.39
CA ASN A 110 2.16 9.83 -3.38
C ASN A 110 2.18 9.23 -4.79
N PHE A 111 1.88 10.08 -5.77
CA PHE A 111 2.05 9.72 -7.17
C PHE A 111 2.53 10.91 -8.00
N LYS A 112 3.21 10.61 -9.11
CA LYS A 112 3.68 11.58 -10.08
C LYS A 112 3.46 11.06 -11.52
N THR A 113 2.93 11.91 -12.36
CA THR A 113 2.85 11.76 -13.81
C THR A 113 3.60 12.90 -14.50
N LYS A 114 3.65 12.94 -15.83
CA LYS A 114 4.21 14.11 -16.55
C LYS A 114 3.51 15.43 -16.22
N LYS A 115 2.20 15.38 -15.94
CA LYS A 115 1.35 16.58 -15.77
C LYS A 115 0.82 16.80 -14.36
N ARG A 116 0.76 15.76 -13.52
CA ARG A 116 0.13 15.80 -12.21
C ARG A 116 0.97 15.11 -11.17
N ARG A 117 0.86 15.58 -9.95
CA ARG A 117 1.35 14.91 -8.73
C ARG A 117 0.25 14.99 -7.67
N GLY A 118 0.23 14.02 -6.80
CA GLY A 118 -0.66 14.03 -5.65
C GLY A 118 0.03 13.41 -4.45
N GLU A 119 -0.36 13.88 -3.29
CA GLU A 119 0.13 13.44 -1.99
C GLU A 119 -1.06 13.30 -1.05
N LEU A 120 -1.04 12.26 -0.25
CA LEU A 120 -1.99 11.99 0.81
C LEU A 120 -1.22 11.56 2.05
N ALA A 121 -1.58 12.08 3.21
CA ALA A 121 -1.09 11.59 4.50
C ALA A 121 -2.24 11.48 5.48
N MET A 122 -2.21 10.45 6.32
CA MET A 122 -3.12 10.24 7.43
C MET A 122 -2.33 9.94 8.70
N MET A 123 -2.80 10.50 9.80
CA MET A 123 -2.33 10.18 11.15
C MET A 123 -3.50 9.60 11.93
N PHE A 124 -3.19 8.61 12.77
CA PHE A 124 -4.17 7.92 13.60
C PHE A 124 -3.82 8.12 15.07
N GLU A 125 -4.83 8.40 15.88
CA GLU A 125 -4.74 8.54 17.34
C GLU A 125 -5.97 7.90 17.96
N ASN A 126 -5.79 7.20 19.08
CA ASN A 126 -6.89 6.57 19.82
C ASN A 126 -7.81 5.70 18.93
N ASP A 127 -7.20 4.91 18.05
CA ASP A 127 -7.91 4.01 17.13
C ASP A 127 -8.83 4.73 16.12
N SER A 128 -8.54 5.99 15.83
CA SER A 128 -9.29 6.83 14.89
C SER A 128 -8.37 7.65 14.00
N VAL A 129 -8.84 8.03 12.82
CA VAL A 129 -8.10 8.97 11.97
C VAL A 129 -8.21 10.37 12.56
N ALA A 130 -7.11 10.89 13.09
CA ALA A 130 -7.02 12.21 13.69
C ALA A 130 -6.79 13.32 12.65
N TYR A 131 -6.07 13.01 11.58
CA TYR A 131 -5.70 14.01 10.58
C TYR A 131 -5.59 13.42 9.18
N VAL A 132 -6.07 14.17 8.19
CA VAL A 132 -5.93 13.85 6.76
C VAL A 132 -5.41 15.09 6.02
N MET A 133 -4.32 14.93 5.29
CA MET A 133 -3.79 15.93 4.37
C MET A 133 -3.80 15.38 2.94
N ALA A 134 -4.35 16.15 2.01
CA ALA A 134 -4.29 15.84 0.58
C ALA A 134 -3.79 17.03 -0.22
N LYS A 135 -2.88 16.79 -1.18
CA LYS A 135 -2.39 17.77 -2.13
C LYS A 135 -2.49 17.22 -3.56
N PRO A 136 -3.31 17.81 -4.45
CA PRO A 136 -4.25 18.90 -4.19
C PRO A 136 -5.37 18.48 -3.22
N PRO A 137 -6.03 19.43 -2.54
CA PRO A 137 -7.17 19.14 -1.68
C PRO A 137 -8.28 18.41 -2.44
N PHE A 138 -9.03 17.57 -1.75
CA PHE A 138 -10.19 16.93 -2.35
C PHE A 138 -11.26 17.96 -2.71
N SER A 139 -11.90 17.77 -3.85
CA SER A 139 -13.04 18.61 -4.23
C SER A 139 -14.23 18.31 -3.33
N ASN A 140 -14.82 19.35 -2.76
CA ASN A 140 -16.07 19.25 -2.02
C ASN A 140 -17.25 19.24 -2.96
N SER A 141 -18.27 18.44 -2.63
CA SER A 141 -19.55 18.40 -3.35
C SER A 141 -20.63 18.00 -2.36
N SER A 142 -21.75 18.69 -2.37
CA SER A 142 -22.93 18.35 -1.57
C SER A 142 -23.55 16.99 -1.87
N LYS A 143 -23.16 16.39 -3.02
CA LYS A 143 -23.60 15.05 -3.42
C LYS A 143 -22.76 13.91 -2.81
N ILE A 144 -21.68 14.22 -2.08
CA ILE A 144 -20.83 13.21 -1.43
C ILE A 144 -21.49 12.84 -0.11
N ILE A 145 -21.64 11.53 0.16
CA ILE A 145 -22.04 11.05 1.49
C ILE A 145 -20.98 11.49 2.49
N PRO A 146 -21.34 12.27 3.54
CA PRO A 146 -20.38 12.78 4.48
C PRO A 146 -19.64 11.68 5.25
N VAL A 147 -18.36 11.85 5.44
CA VAL A 147 -17.58 11.06 6.41
C VAL A 147 -17.76 11.68 7.79
N THR A 148 -18.19 10.88 8.76
CA THR A 148 -18.38 11.29 10.16
C THR A 148 -17.28 10.68 11.03
N GLU A 149 -17.18 11.12 12.28
CA GLU A 149 -16.23 10.56 13.26
C GLU A 149 -16.40 9.07 13.46
N ALA A 150 -17.63 8.55 13.46
CA ALA A 150 -17.92 7.13 13.56
C ALA A 150 -17.35 6.34 12.36
N HIS A 151 -17.27 6.95 11.20
CA HIS A 151 -16.76 6.32 9.98
C HIS A 151 -15.24 6.14 9.97
N VAL A 152 -14.51 6.88 10.77
CA VAL A 152 -13.04 6.86 10.78
C VAL A 152 -12.44 6.19 12.03
N LYS A 153 -13.29 5.60 12.87
CA LYS A 153 -12.89 4.83 14.05
C LYS A 153 -12.72 3.35 13.72
N GLY A 154 -11.66 2.72 14.23
CA GLY A 154 -11.38 1.30 14.05
C GLY A 154 -11.11 0.90 12.59
N VAL A 155 -10.57 1.80 11.77
CA VAL A 155 -10.31 1.57 10.35
C VAL A 155 -8.83 1.34 10.07
N LEU A 156 -8.56 0.59 9.01
CA LEU A 156 -7.22 0.41 8.46
C LEU A 156 -7.00 1.36 7.29
N ASP A 157 -5.75 1.74 7.06
CA ASP A 157 -5.33 2.30 5.78
C ASP A 157 -5.25 1.21 4.70
N PRO A 158 -5.26 1.57 3.41
CA PRO A 158 -5.26 0.60 2.31
C PRO A 158 -4.08 -0.37 2.30
N LEU A 159 -2.88 0.09 2.69
CA LEU A 159 -1.68 -0.76 2.68
C LEU A 159 -1.71 -1.76 3.84
N SER A 160 -2.10 -1.33 5.03
CA SER A 160 -2.32 -2.22 6.18
C SER A 160 -3.41 -3.23 5.90
N ALA A 161 -4.53 -2.82 5.29
CA ALA A 161 -5.63 -3.70 4.94
C ALA A 161 -5.19 -4.86 4.02
N ILE A 162 -4.37 -4.58 3.00
CA ILE A 162 -3.83 -5.61 2.10
C ILE A 162 -2.86 -6.54 2.83
N PHE A 163 -2.05 -5.99 3.70
CA PHE A 163 -0.96 -6.71 4.34
C PHE A 163 -1.45 -7.63 5.47
N PHE A 164 -2.43 -7.18 6.23
CA PHE A 164 -2.99 -7.95 7.33
C PHE A 164 -4.11 -8.92 6.93
N THR A 165 -4.59 -8.85 5.70
CA THR A 165 -5.29 -9.97 5.06
C THR A 165 -4.43 -11.25 5.08
N ALA A 166 -3.12 -11.10 5.19
CA ALA A 166 -2.14 -12.17 5.13
C ALA A 166 -1.74 -12.77 6.49
N LYS A 167 -2.07 -12.12 7.61
CA LYS A 167 -1.66 -12.57 8.96
C LYS A 167 -2.85 -13.15 9.74
N THR A 168 -3.46 -14.19 9.23
CA THR A 168 -4.44 -14.92 10.04
C THR A 168 -3.85 -16.26 10.48
N SER A 169 -3.19 -16.27 11.63
CA SER A 169 -2.96 -17.49 12.42
C SER A 169 -4.28 -18.09 12.95
N ASN A 170 -5.34 -17.31 12.94
CA ASN A 170 -6.67 -17.76 13.37
C ASN A 170 -7.48 -18.09 12.11
N ARG A 171 -7.74 -19.38 11.91
CA ARG A 171 -8.78 -19.82 10.99
C ARG A 171 -10.11 -19.33 11.55
N ASN A 172 -10.99 -18.82 10.68
CA ASN A 172 -12.36 -18.52 11.06
C ASN A 172 -13.08 -19.81 11.54
N GLU A 173 -14.24 -19.68 12.14
CA GLU A 173 -15.06 -20.82 12.60
C GLU A 173 -15.31 -21.85 11.49
N ASP A 174 -15.33 -21.42 10.21
CA ASP A 174 -15.43 -22.28 9.02
C ASP A 174 -14.09 -22.89 8.58
N GLY A 175 -13.01 -22.70 9.33
CA GLY A 175 -11.65 -23.14 8.99
C GLY A 175 -10.97 -22.29 7.89
N SER A 176 -11.60 -21.22 7.45
CA SER A 176 -11.13 -20.33 6.39
C SER A 176 -10.03 -19.38 6.88
N VAL A 177 -9.07 -19.08 6.02
CA VAL A 177 -8.04 -18.04 6.23
C VAL A 177 -8.46 -16.69 5.65
N CYS A 178 -9.69 -16.58 5.12
CA CYS A 178 -10.22 -15.32 4.60
C CYS A 178 -10.69 -14.46 5.78
N PRO A 179 -10.16 -13.26 6.00
CA PRO A 179 -10.25 -12.54 7.30
C PRO A 179 -11.63 -11.94 7.60
N GLY A 180 -12.66 -12.20 6.79
CA GLY A 180 -13.98 -11.62 6.99
C GLY A 180 -14.04 -10.13 6.63
N ARG A 181 -14.58 -9.30 7.51
CA ARG A 181 -14.79 -7.87 7.27
C ARG A 181 -13.57 -7.04 7.69
N ILE A 182 -13.06 -6.24 6.77
CA ILE A 182 -11.95 -5.31 6.99
C ILE A 182 -12.45 -3.88 6.74
N PRO A 183 -12.57 -3.04 7.77
CA PRO A 183 -12.93 -1.64 7.63
C PRO A 183 -11.74 -0.83 7.11
N VAL A 184 -11.93 -0.09 6.01
CA VAL A 184 -10.86 0.66 5.36
C VAL A 184 -11.26 2.13 5.19
N PHE A 185 -10.30 3.02 5.42
CA PHE A 185 -10.40 4.42 5.06
C PHE A 185 -9.16 4.82 4.25
N ASP A 186 -9.38 5.34 3.04
CA ASP A 186 -8.29 5.69 2.11
C ASP A 186 -7.89 7.18 2.15
N GLY A 187 -8.38 7.92 3.16
CA GLY A 187 -8.22 9.36 3.30
C GLY A 187 -9.36 10.18 2.68
N LYS A 188 -10.23 9.53 1.91
CA LYS A 188 -11.41 10.14 1.29
C LYS A 188 -12.66 9.29 1.45
N GLN A 189 -12.56 8.01 1.16
CA GLN A 189 -13.68 7.07 1.20
C GLN A 189 -13.54 6.09 2.36
N ARG A 190 -14.66 5.83 3.01
CA ARG A 190 -14.85 4.76 3.98
C ARG A 190 -15.58 3.62 3.30
N PHE A 191 -14.99 2.45 3.32
CA PHE A 191 -15.57 1.24 2.77
C PHE A 191 -15.14 0.00 3.56
N ASP A 192 -15.89 -1.07 3.46
CA ASP A 192 -15.46 -2.37 3.95
C ASP A 192 -15.05 -3.27 2.80
N LEU A 193 -14.04 -4.08 3.04
CA LEU A 193 -13.73 -5.26 2.24
C LEU A 193 -14.22 -6.48 3.01
N VAL A 194 -15.17 -7.23 2.46
CA VAL A 194 -15.68 -8.45 3.09
C VAL A 194 -15.15 -9.65 2.32
N LEU A 195 -14.25 -10.40 2.95
CA LEU A 195 -13.58 -11.54 2.34
C LEU A 195 -14.23 -12.85 2.80
N THR A 196 -14.62 -13.68 1.84
CA THR A 196 -15.20 -15.00 2.08
C THR A 196 -14.45 -16.06 1.30
N HIS A 197 -14.36 -17.26 1.86
CA HIS A 197 -13.73 -18.39 1.18
C HIS A 197 -14.53 -18.73 -0.09
N LYS A 198 -13.84 -18.86 -1.23
CA LYS A 198 -14.44 -19.29 -2.50
C LYS A 198 -14.04 -20.72 -2.84
N LYS A 199 -12.76 -21.01 -2.81
CA LYS A 199 -12.20 -22.34 -3.14
C LYS A 199 -10.71 -22.40 -2.82
N THR A 200 -10.17 -23.63 -2.79
CA THR A 200 -8.72 -23.85 -2.83
C THR A 200 -8.33 -24.38 -4.20
N ILE A 201 -7.23 -23.87 -4.76
CA ILE A 201 -6.74 -24.24 -6.08
C ILE A 201 -5.28 -24.67 -6.01
N GLN A 202 -4.82 -25.40 -7.05
CA GLN A 202 -3.41 -25.67 -7.29
C GLN A 202 -2.88 -24.70 -8.35
N VAL A 203 -2.02 -23.78 -7.94
CA VAL A 203 -1.30 -22.91 -8.86
C VAL A 203 -0.31 -23.75 -9.66
N LYS A 204 -0.50 -23.82 -10.97
CA LYS A 204 0.35 -24.57 -11.87
C LYS A 204 1.45 -23.67 -12.44
N LYS A 205 2.70 -24.15 -12.41
CA LYS A 205 3.81 -23.47 -13.05
C LYS A 205 3.68 -23.58 -14.58
N LYS A 206 3.64 -22.45 -15.29
CA LYS A 206 3.73 -22.47 -16.75
C LYS A 206 5.12 -22.98 -17.16
N ARG A 207 5.14 -23.91 -18.15
CA ARG A 207 6.39 -24.45 -18.73
C ARG A 207 7.36 -23.28 -19.01
N ARG A 208 8.61 -23.36 -18.51
CA ARG A 208 9.70 -22.38 -18.65
C ARG A 208 9.55 -21.05 -17.85
N LYS A 209 8.55 -20.89 -16.99
CA LYS A 209 8.50 -19.71 -16.11
C LYS A 209 8.85 -20.09 -14.69
N LYS A 210 9.68 -19.28 -14.04
CA LYS A 210 9.88 -19.31 -12.59
C LYS A 210 8.62 -18.76 -11.92
N GLY A 211 8.35 -19.06 -10.68
CA GLY A 211 7.18 -18.60 -9.95
C GLY A 211 6.65 -19.64 -8.98
N TYR A 212 5.63 -19.30 -8.25
CA TYR A 212 5.00 -20.17 -7.28
C TYR A 212 4.29 -21.36 -7.95
N LYS A 213 4.42 -22.54 -7.31
CA LYS A 213 3.66 -23.75 -7.60
C LYS A 213 3.21 -24.34 -6.27
N GLY A 214 1.93 -24.57 -6.10
CA GLY A 214 1.39 -25.12 -4.87
C GLY A 214 -0.05 -24.69 -4.63
N PRO A 215 -0.60 -25.01 -3.45
CA PRO A 215 -1.96 -24.66 -3.09
C PRO A 215 -2.11 -23.15 -2.88
N ALA A 216 -3.25 -22.60 -3.25
CA ALA A 216 -3.66 -21.24 -2.93
C ALA A 216 -5.12 -21.23 -2.51
N VAL A 217 -5.42 -20.49 -1.43
CA VAL A 217 -6.80 -20.23 -1.01
C VAL A 217 -7.31 -19.00 -1.73
N VAL A 218 -8.42 -19.14 -2.41
CA VAL A 218 -9.08 -18.04 -3.12
C VAL A 218 -10.17 -17.45 -2.22
N CYS A 219 -10.00 -16.20 -1.83
CA CYS A 219 -11.04 -15.43 -1.15
C CYS A 219 -11.72 -14.51 -2.15
N ARG A 220 -13.06 -14.51 -2.15
CA ARG A 220 -13.87 -13.49 -2.82
C ARG A 220 -13.89 -12.25 -1.96
N ILE A 221 -13.84 -11.09 -2.57
CA ILE A 221 -13.90 -9.80 -1.89
C ILE A 221 -15.16 -9.07 -2.34
N LYS A 222 -16.02 -8.69 -1.39
CA LYS A 222 -17.13 -7.77 -1.62
C LYS A 222 -16.70 -6.37 -1.15
N TYR A 223 -16.77 -5.40 -2.04
CA TYR A 223 -16.57 -3.99 -1.71
C TYR A 223 -17.89 -3.39 -1.24
N VAL A 224 -17.90 -2.82 -0.05
CA VAL A 224 -19.10 -2.19 0.56
C VAL A 224 -18.79 -0.72 0.82
N PRO A 225 -19.22 0.21 -0.06
CA PRO A 225 -19.00 1.65 0.13
C PRO A 225 -19.89 2.16 1.28
N ILE A 226 -19.34 3.04 2.13
CA ILE A 226 -20.04 3.55 3.32
C ILE A 226 -20.17 5.07 3.27
N ALA A 227 -19.06 5.81 3.07
CA ALA A 227 -19.04 7.26 3.04
C ALA A 227 -17.90 7.81 2.17
N GLY A 228 -17.90 9.10 1.89
CA GLY A 228 -16.83 9.77 1.13
C GLY A 228 -16.95 9.65 -0.38
N TYR A 229 -18.03 9.10 -0.89
CA TYR A 229 -18.27 8.91 -2.32
C TYR A 229 -19.61 9.53 -2.76
N LYS A 230 -19.80 9.70 -4.08
CA LYS A 230 -21.07 10.12 -4.67
C LYS A 230 -21.90 8.88 -4.98
N PRO A 231 -23.18 8.80 -4.55
CA PRO A 231 -24.05 7.65 -4.83
C PRO A 231 -24.24 7.36 -6.32
N ASP A 232 -24.22 8.40 -7.16
CA ASP A 232 -24.35 8.32 -8.61
C ASP A 232 -23.02 7.99 -9.34
N ASN A 233 -21.94 7.72 -8.61
CA ASN A 233 -20.66 7.35 -9.21
C ASN A 233 -20.72 5.91 -9.76
N SER A 234 -20.72 5.78 -11.09
CA SER A 234 -20.80 4.49 -11.76
C SER A 234 -19.68 3.50 -11.41
N GLY A 235 -18.48 4.00 -11.13
CA GLY A 235 -17.36 3.16 -10.69
C GLY A 235 -17.58 2.57 -9.29
N VAL A 236 -18.10 3.36 -8.35
CA VAL A 236 -18.46 2.88 -7.01
C VAL A 236 -19.62 1.88 -7.09
N GLN A 237 -20.65 2.18 -7.87
CA GLN A 237 -21.79 1.27 -8.09
C GLN A 237 -21.33 -0.06 -8.70
N PHE A 238 -20.48 -0.01 -9.71
CA PHE A 238 -19.91 -1.21 -10.32
C PHE A 238 -19.13 -2.04 -9.30
N MET A 239 -18.24 -1.42 -8.54
CA MET A 239 -17.45 -2.11 -7.51
C MET A 239 -18.30 -2.70 -6.39
N ALA A 240 -19.40 -2.05 -6.02
CA ALA A 240 -20.33 -2.53 -4.99
C ALA A 240 -21.16 -3.74 -5.44
N THR A 241 -21.41 -3.87 -6.75
CA THR A 241 -22.23 -4.94 -7.33
C THR A 241 -21.41 -6.10 -7.92
N THR A 242 -20.12 -5.89 -8.19
CA THR A 242 -19.28 -6.97 -8.73
C THR A 242 -18.96 -8.02 -7.67
N GLU A 243 -19.05 -9.29 -8.06
CA GLU A 243 -18.75 -10.44 -7.20
C GLU A 243 -17.40 -11.12 -7.51
N ASP A 244 -16.70 -10.66 -8.54
CA ASP A 244 -15.51 -11.31 -9.08
C ASP A 244 -14.20 -10.63 -8.65
N ILE A 245 -14.22 -9.85 -7.56
CA ILE A 245 -13.00 -9.40 -6.94
C ILE A 245 -12.44 -10.56 -6.12
N GLU A 246 -11.19 -10.96 -6.39
CA GLU A 246 -10.56 -12.09 -5.73
C GLU A 246 -9.16 -11.75 -5.24
N VAL A 247 -8.79 -12.35 -4.10
CA VAL A 247 -7.40 -12.47 -3.66
C VAL A 247 -7.06 -13.95 -3.47
N TRP A 248 -5.91 -14.36 -3.99
CA TRP A 248 -5.36 -15.71 -3.80
C TRP A 248 -4.26 -15.63 -2.75
N LEU A 249 -4.45 -16.33 -1.66
CA LEU A 249 -3.52 -16.38 -0.55
C LEU A 249 -2.72 -17.67 -0.62
N ILE A 250 -1.40 -17.57 -0.46
CA ILE A 250 -0.51 -18.73 -0.38
C ILE A 250 0.13 -18.77 0.99
N GLU A 251 0.23 -19.98 1.54
CA GLU A 251 0.85 -20.20 2.84
C GLU A 251 2.38 -20.13 2.73
N VAL A 252 3.00 -19.41 3.67
CA VAL A 252 4.44 -19.49 3.91
C VAL A 252 4.70 -20.79 4.68
N PRO A 253 5.51 -21.71 4.16
CA PRO A 253 5.67 -23.03 4.75
C PRO A 253 6.01 -23.01 6.25
N LYS A 254 5.32 -23.82 7.04
CA LYS A 254 5.53 -24.02 8.49
C LYS A 254 5.33 -22.77 9.36
N SER A 255 4.81 -21.68 8.82
CA SER A 255 4.68 -20.42 9.57
C SER A 255 3.24 -20.07 9.97
N GLY A 256 2.24 -20.73 9.37
CA GLY A 256 0.84 -20.34 9.50
C GLY A 256 0.49 -18.97 8.91
N MET A 257 1.46 -18.30 8.27
CA MET A 257 1.25 -17.03 7.59
C MET A 257 0.80 -17.25 6.16
N PHE A 258 -0.11 -16.39 5.71
CA PHE A 258 -0.55 -16.34 4.32
C PHE A 258 -0.13 -15.01 3.69
N VAL A 259 0.28 -15.04 2.42
CA VAL A 259 0.65 -13.83 1.68
C VAL A 259 -0.17 -13.73 0.39
N PRO A 260 -0.57 -12.52 -0.03
CA PRO A 260 -1.25 -12.32 -1.29
C PRO A 260 -0.34 -12.71 -2.45
N TYR A 261 -0.80 -13.68 -3.26
CA TYR A 261 -0.09 -14.11 -4.46
C TYR A 261 -0.67 -13.47 -5.72
N HIS A 262 -1.99 -13.39 -5.79
CA HIS A 262 -2.70 -12.88 -6.95
C HIS A 262 -3.95 -12.12 -6.50
N VAL A 263 -4.21 -10.99 -7.15
CA VAL A 263 -5.42 -10.19 -6.93
C VAL A 263 -6.03 -9.89 -8.29
N THR A 264 -7.35 -10.01 -8.41
CA THR A 264 -8.12 -9.59 -9.58
C THR A 264 -9.21 -8.63 -9.18
N VAL A 265 -9.35 -7.58 -9.98
CA VAL A 265 -10.38 -6.56 -9.82
C VAL A 265 -11.00 -6.31 -11.18
N PRO A 266 -12.22 -6.80 -11.43
CA PRO A 266 -12.97 -6.44 -12.62
C PRO A 266 -13.26 -4.94 -12.66
N THR A 267 -13.31 -4.38 -13.85
CA THR A 267 -13.75 -3.02 -14.10
C THR A 267 -14.64 -3.02 -15.35
N PRO A 268 -15.45 -1.97 -15.62
CA PRO A 268 -16.25 -1.88 -16.84
C PRO A 268 -15.43 -1.96 -18.13
N TYR A 269 -14.12 -1.71 -18.05
CA TYR A 269 -13.22 -1.64 -19.22
C TYR A 269 -12.26 -2.86 -19.31
N GLY A 270 -12.39 -3.82 -18.42
CA GLY A 270 -11.53 -5.00 -18.35
C GLY A 270 -11.04 -5.30 -16.94
N THR A 271 -10.34 -6.40 -16.79
CA THR A 271 -9.86 -6.85 -15.47
C THR A 271 -8.46 -6.33 -15.18
N ALA A 272 -8.31 -5.63 -14.06
CA ALA A 272 -7.01 -5.34 -13.47
C ALA A 272 -6.54 -6.53 -12.65
N SER A 273 -5.25 -6.83 -12.67
CA SER A 273 -4.67 -7.89 -11.84
C SER A 273 -3.26 -7.54 -11.36
N ALA A 274 -2.94 -8.02 -10.18
CA ALA A 274 -1.61 -8.01 -9.61
C ALA A 274 -1.21 -9.46 -9.31
N THR A 275 -0.05 -9.91 -9.83
CA THR A 275 0.45 -11.26 -9.56
C THR A 275 1.88 -11.16 -9.06
N SER A 276 2.16 -11.79 -7.92
CA SER A 276 3.53 -11.86 -7.40
C SER A 276 4.41 -12.65 -8.37
N THR A 277 5.48 -12.02 -8.81
CA THR A 277 6.49 -12.62 -9.68
C THR A 277 7.75 -13.03 -8.92
N ALA A 278 7.98 -12.42 -7.78
CA ALA A 278 9.02 -12.79 -6.83
C ALA A 278 8.55 -12.38 -5.44
N PHE A 279 8.82 -13.20 -4.45
CA PHE A 279 8.71 -12.79 -3.06
C PHE A 279 9.68 -13.57 -2.18
N GLN A 280 10.04 -12.98 -1.07
CA GLN A 280 10.92 -13.52 -0.07
C GLN A 280 10.33 -13.18 1.30
N VAL A 281 10.25 -14.19 2.14
CA VAL A 281 9.77 -14.05 3.52
C VAL A 281 10.84 -14.60 4.45
N GLU A 282 11.20 -13.82 5.44
CA GLU A 282 12.08 -14.19 6.54
C GLU A 282 11.30 -14.05 7.84
N ILE A 283 11.18 -15.14 8.59
CA ILE A 283 10.49 -15.19 9.87
C ILE A 283 11.48 -15.74 10.90
N PRO A 284 11.61 -15.12 12.09
CA PRO A 284 12.46 -15.64 13.15
C PRO A 284 12.17 -17.11 13.47
N GLY A 285 13.22 -17.93 13.56
CA GLY A 285 13.09 -19.36 13.84
C GLY A 285 12.60 -20.23 12.68
N HIS A 286 12.37 -19.67 11.49
CA HIS A 286 11.95 -20.40 10.29
C HIS A 286 12.96 -20.27 9.16
N GLU A 287 13.00 -21.28 8.29
CA GLU A 287 13.76 -21.20 7.06
C GLU A 287 13.23 -20.09 6.15
N LYS A 288 14.14 -19.38 5.50
CA LYS A 288 13.80 -18.36 4.52
C LYS A 288 12.98 -18.95 3.37
N PHE A 289 11.78 -18.43 3.16
CA PHE A 289 10.93 -18.83 2.04
C PHE A 289 11.05 -17.82 0.89
N ALA A 290 11.42 -18.30 -0.28
CA ALA A 290 11.59 -17.45 -1.45
C ALA A 290 10.99 -18.09 -2.72
N VAL A 291 10.29 -17.26 -3.49
CA VAL A 291 9.90 -17.55 -4.88
C VAL A 291 10.65 -16.57 -5.77
N VAL A 292 11.58 -17.07 -6.54
CA VAL A 292 12.48 -16.26 -7.37
C VAL A 292 11.97 -16.18 -8.80
N ARG A 293 12.18 -15.03 -9.44
CA ARG A 293 11.95 -14.81 -10.90
C ARG A 293 12.67 -15.83 -11.77
#